data_10d2d20d037f2b84123c1f690a505266
#
_entry.id   10d2d20d037f2b84123c1f690a505266
#
_cell.length_a   1.000
_cell.length_b   1.000
_cell.length_c   1.000
_cell.angle_alpha   90.00
_cell.angle_beta   90.00
_cell.angle_gamma   90.00
#
_symmetry.space_group_name_H-M   'P 1'
#
loop_
_entity.id
_entity.type
_entity.pdbx_description
1 polymer ?
#
loop_
_entity_poly.entity_id
_entity_poly.type
_entity_poly.pdbx_seq_one_letter_code
_entity_poly.pdbx_strand_id
1 'polypeptide(L)'
;GQKIRFQINKKRKNRMEGRLLEVTEKSPMEKRDPVCSIFPSCGGCMYQTMSYEDQLAMKAGQVKKLLDDALVEAGQVNEAGEADYPFLGIKGSPKEFAYRNKMEFSFGDEYKDGPLSLGLHKKGSTYDVLTACDCKIVHEDFTKILTCVLAYFKELNASYYHKISHEGYLRHLL
;
A
#
# COMPACT_ATOMS: atom_id res chain seq x y z
N GLY A 1 14.71 6.14 11.46
CA GLY A 1 13.31 5.85 11.55
C GLY A 1 12.46 7.03 11.97
N GLN A 2 11.16 6.87 11.84
CA GLN A 2 10.16 7.83 12.33
C GLN A 2 10.10 7.80 13.87
N LYS A 3 9.78 8.94 14.50
CA LYS A 3 9.23 8.96 15.85
C LYS A 3 7.72 9.06 15.78
N ILE A 4 7.04 8.25 16.56
CA ILE A 4 5.58 8.13 16.50
C ILE A 4 4.97 8.19 17.90
N ARG A 5 3.74 8.70 17.95
CA ARG A 5 2.85 8.50 19.09
C ARG A 5 1.85 7.41 18.72
N PHE A 6 1.71 6.41 19.57
CA PHE A 6 0.78 5.31 19.33
C PHE A 6 0.08 4.89 20.61
N GLN A 7 -1.10 4.32 20.46
CA GLN A 7 -1.88 3.75 21.55
C GLN A 7 -1.78 2.23 21.50
N ILE A 8 -1.41 1.61 22.61
CA ILE A 8 -1.39 0.14 22.72
C ILE A 8 -2.83 -0.34 22.90
N ASN A 9 -3.31 -1.17 21.98
CA ASN A 9 -4.65 -1.74 22.01
C ASN A 9 -4.65 -3.15 22.63
N LYS A 10 -3.57 -3.91 22.45
CA LYS A 10 -3.46 -5.28 22.90
C LYS A 10 -2.01 -5.65 23.22
N LYS A 11 -1.81 -6.33 24.33
CA LYS A 11 -0.51 -6.87 24.73
C LYS A 11 -0.63 -8.39 24.90
N ARG A 12 0.20 -9.14 24.20
CA ARG A 12 0.38 -10.59 24.35
C ARG A 12 1.83 -10.89 24.68
N LYS A 13 2.14 -12.12 25.11
CA LYS A 13 3.42 -12.54 25.72
C LYS A 13 4.69 -12.04 25.02
N ASN A 14 4.70 -11.89 23.71
CA ASN A 14 5.85 -11.37 22.92
C ASN A 14 5.44 -10.39 21.80
N ARG A 15 4.21 -9.85 21.85
CA ARG A 15 3.68 -8.97 20.80
C ARG A 15 2.80 -7.88 21.39
N MET A 16 3.04 -6.66 20.97
CA MET A 16 2.17 -5.53 21.23
C MET A 16 1.53 -5.07 19.93
N GLU A 17 0.21 -4.88 19.95
CA GLU A 17 -0.56 -4.31 18.84
C GLU A 17 -1.01 -2.92 19.26
N GLY A 18 -0.78 -1.94 18.41
CA GLY A 18 -1.13 -0.56 18.70
C GLY A 18 -1.68 0.16 17.46
N ARG A 19 -2.44 1.22 17.71
CA ARG A 19 -2.90 2.14 16.69
C ARG A 19 -1.97 3.34 16.64
N LEU A 20 -1.47 3.65 15.45
CA LEU A 20 -0.73 4.89 15.19
C LEU A 20 -1.67 6.08 15.41
N LEU A 21 -1.28 7.02 16.25
CA LEU A 21 -1.99 8.28 16.47
C LEU A 21 -1.38 9.41 15.65
N GLU A 22 -0.04 9.52 15.68
CA GLU A 22 0.66 10.64 15.06
C GLU A 22 2.11 10.25 14.74
N VAL A 23 2.63 10.76 13.62
CA VAL A 23 4.07 10.78 13.33
C VAL A 23 4.61 12.12 13.82
N THR A 24 5.33 12.12 14.95
CA THR A 24 5.87 13.32 15.57
C THR A 24 7.17 13.81 14.90
N GLU A 25 7.90 12.90 14.27
CA GLU A 25 9.12 13.21 13.52
C GLU A 25 9.21 12.25 12.31
N LYS A 26 9.30 12.80 11.11
CA LYS A 26 9.47 12.01 9.88
C LYS A 26 10.84 11.32 9.85
N SER A 27 10.93 10.21 9.15
CA SER A 27 12.22 9.57 8.89
C SER A 27 13.09 10.47 8.02
N PRO A 28 14.42 10.52 8.27
CA PRO A 28 15.36 11.17 7.36
C PRO A 28 15.33 10.63 5.92
N MET A 29 14.77 9.44 5.70
CA MET A 29 14.56 8.86 4.37
C MET A 29 13.35 9.44 3.64
N GLU A 30 12.45 10.15 4.34
CA GLU A 30 11.26 10.78 3.76
C GLU A 30 11.61 12.17 3.22
N LYS A 31 12.26 12.20 2.05
CA LYS A 31 12.83 13.41 1.43
C LYS A 31 12.03 13.92 0.22
N ARG A 32 10.98 13.20 -0.18
CA ARG A 32 10.18 13.50 -1.36
C ARG A 32 8.76 13.86 -0.97
N ASP A 33 8.13 14.73 -1.76
CA ASP A 33 6.69 14.88 -1.74
C ASP A 33 6.04 13.75 -2.55
N PRO A 34 4.90 13.23 -2.09
CA PRO A 34 4.19 12.19 -2.82
C PRO A 34 3.61 12.76 -4.12
N VAL A 35 3.69 11.96 -5.19
CA VAL A 35 3.16 12.35 -6.52
C VAL A 35 1.67 12.03 -6.69
N CYS A 36 1.10 11.24 -5.78
CA CYS A 36 -0.30 10.81 -5.80
C CYS A 36 -1.14 11.66 -4.86
N SER A 37 -2.24 12.24 -5.35
CA SER A 37 -3.12 13.15 -4.62
C SER A 37 -3.82 12.50 -3.41
N ILE A 38 -4.05 11.18 -3.43
CA ILE A 38 -4.71 10.43 -2.35
C ILE A 38 -3.73 9.73 -1.39
N PHE A 39 -2.42 9.97 -1.53
CA PHE A 39 -1.43 9.52 -0.55
C PHE A 39 -1.45 10.44 0.68
N PRO A 40 -1.31 9.93 1.92
CA PRO A 40 -1.11 8.54 2.35
C PRO A 40 -2.41 7.79 2.67
N SER A 41 -3.56 8.34 2.33
CA SER A 41 -4.88 7.79 2.70
C SER A 41 -5.20 6.49 1.97
N CYS A 42 -4.69 6.32 0.73
CA CYS A 42 -4.85 5.11 -0.06
C CYS A 42 -4.00 3.96 0.50
N GLY A 43 -4.57 2.75 0.58
CA GLY A 43 -3.88 1.53 1.00
C GLY A 43 -2.89 0.96 -0.01
N GLY A 44 -2.86 1.47 -1.26
CA GLY A 44 -2.06 0.90 -2.35
C GLY A 44 -0.56 1.20 -2.29
N CYS A 45 -0.14 2.33 -1.72
CA CYS A 45 1.26 2.76 -1.67
C CYS A 45 1.67 3.14 -0.25
N MET A 46 2.92 2.80 0.11
CA MET A 46 3.45 3.09 1.46
C MET A 46 4.69 4.00 1.45
N TYR A 47 5.44 4.07 0.37
CA TYR A 47 6.80 4.62 0.37
C TYR A 47 7.01 5.77 -0.62
N GLN A 48 5.95 6.48 -1.06
CA GLN A 48 6.09 7.57 -2.04
C GLN A 48 6.94 8.74 -1.55
N THR A 49 7.10 8.90 -0.24
CA THR A 49 7.94 9.93 0.37
C THR A 49 9.43 9.58 0.42
N MET A 50 9.81 8.35 0.03
CA MET A 50 11.18 7.88 -0.04
C MET A 50 11.69 7.88 -1.49
N SER A 51 13.00 8.10 -1.70
CA SER A 51 13.62 7.86 -3.00
C SER A 51 13.52 6.38 -3.39
N TYR A 52 13.57 6.08 -4.69
CA TYR A 52 13.48 4.70 -5.14
C TYR A 52 14.69 3.87 -4.69
N GLU A 53 15.87 4.49 -4.68
CA GLU A 53 17.12 3.90 -4.17
C GLU A 53 16.99 3.55 -2.68
N ASP A 54 16.46 4.45 -1.87
CA ASP A 54 16.21 4.21 -0.44
C ASP A 54 15.19 3.08 -0.23
N GLN A 55 14.15 2.99 -1.08
CA GLN A 55 13.18 1.89 -1.05
C GLN A 55 13.85 0.54 -1.37
N LEU A 56 14.73 0.50 -2.39
CA LEU A 56 15.47 -0.71 -2.75
C LEU A 56 16.43 -1.11 -1.62
N ALA A 57 17.20 -0.19 -1.09
CA ALA A 57 18.15 -0.46 0.00
C ALA A 57 17.41 -1.00 1.25
N MET A 58 16.29 -0.38 1.63
CA MET A 58 15.48 -0.84 2.75
C MET A 58 14.94 -2.26 2.53
N LYS A 59 14.38 -2.55 1.34
CA LYS A 59 13.84 -3.87 1.01
C LYS A 59 14.94 -4.93 0.95
N ALA A 60 16.10 -4.62 0.37
CA ALA A 60 17.26 -5.50 0.35
C ALA A 60 17.70 -5.85 1.77
N GLY A 61 17.83 -4.85 2.65
CA GLY A 61 18.19 -5.06 4.05
C GLY A 61 17.18 -5.92 4.82
N GLN A 62 15.88 -5.71 4.58
CA GLN A 62 14.83 -6.53 5.20
C GLN A 62 14.90 -7.99 4.76
N VAL A 63 15.05 -8.25 3.46
CA VAL A 63 15.15 -9.61 2.92
C VAL A 63 16.43 -10.29 3.38
N LYS A 64 17.56 -9.55 3.32
CA LYS A 64 18.84 -10.08 3.81
C LYS A 64 18.74 -10.50 5.27
N LYS A 65 18.18 -9.65 6.12
CA LYS A 65 18.00 -9.97 7.55
C LYS A 65 17.17 -11.23 7.76
N LEU A 66 16.05 -11.40 7.04
CA LEU A 66 15.20 -12.59 7.16
C LEU A 66 15.94 -13.86 6.72
N LEU A 67 16.74 -13.78 5.67
CA LEU A 67 17.57 -14.89 5.20
C LEU A 67 18.69 -15.20 6.20
N ASP A 68 19.40 -14.19 6.70
CA ASP A 68 20.45 -14.34 7.70
C ASP A 68 19.89 -15.04 8.96
N ASP A 69 18.77 -14.55 9.50
CA ASP A 69 18.14 -15.12 10.69
C ASP A 69 17.78 -16.61 10.46
N ALA A 70 17.18 -16.94 9.31
CA ALA A 70 16.78 -18.32 8.99
C ALA A 70 17.96 -19.27 8.78
N LEU A 71 19.04 -18.81 8.13
CA LEU A 71 20.23 -19.62 7.88
C LEU A 71 21.04 -19.86 9.17
N VAL A 72 21.13 -18.84 10.02
CA VAL A 72 21.75 -18.99 11.35
C VAL A 72 20.97 -19.98 12.20
N GLU A 73 19.63 -19.91 12.20
CA GLU A 73 18.77 -20.89 12.90
C GLU A 73 18.95 -22.31 12.36
N ALA A 74 19.18 -22.46 11.03
CA ALA A 74 19.44 -23.74 10.39
C ALA A 74 20.89 -24.25 10.55
N GLY A 75 21.77 -23.51 11.19
CA GLY A 75 23.18 -23.87 11.38
C GLY A 75 24.05 -23.68 10.12
N GLN A 76 23.55 -22.98 9.09
CA GLN A 76 24.31 -22.65 7.88
C GLN A 76 25.09 -21.36 8.11
N VAL A 77 26.20 -21.49 8.81
CA VAL A 77 27.02 -20.36 9.23
C VAL A 77 28.50 -20.57 8.88
N ASN A 78 29.20 -19.46 8.66
CA ASN A 78 30.64 -19.42 8.54
C ASN A 78 31.34 -19.56 9.92
N GLU A 79 32.65 -19.54 9.94
CA GLU A 79 33.47 -19.65 11.19
C GLU A 79 33.16 -18.56 12.21
N ALA A 80 32.68 -17.41 11.77
CA ALA A 80 32.26 -16.30 12.64
C ALA A 80 30.83 -16.43 13.19
N GLY A 81 30.10 -17.48 12.81
CA GLY A 81 28.69 -17.68 13.21
C GLY A 81 27.70 -16.84 12.44
N GLU A 82 28.10 -16.23 11.32
CA GLU A 82 27.25 -15.47 10.43
C GLU A 82 26.72 -16.35 9.29
N ALA A 83 25.54 -16.00 8.73
CA ALA A 83 24.96 -16.73 7.61
C ALA A 83 25.92 -16.81 6.41
N ASP A 84 26.18 -18.03 5.92
CA ASP A 84 27.14 -18.30 4.84
C ASP A 84 26.42 -18.49 3.50
N TYR A 85 26.24 -17.41 2.75
CA TYR A 85 25.66 -17.41 1.40
C TYR A 85 25.96 -16.11 0.64
N PRO A 86 25.99 -16.13 -0.70
CA PRO A 86 26.14 -14.91 -1.50
C PRO A 86 24.82 -14.14 -1.59
N PHE A 87 24.69 -13.00 -0.91
CA PHE A 87 23.57 -12.10 -1.12
C PHE A 87 23.83 -11.20 -2.34
N LEU A 88 23.17 -11.51 -3.47
CA LEU A 88 23.37 -10.80 -4.74
C LEU A 88 22.69 -9.43 -4.83
N GLY A 89 22.02 -8.99 -3.75
CA GLY A 89 21.33 -7.71 -3.69
C GLY A 89 19.91 -7.74 -4.22
N ILE A 90 19.44 -6.61 -4.73
CA ILE A 90 18.09 -6.42 -5.26
C ILE A 90 18.13 -5.85 -6.68
N LYS A 91 17.32 -6.41 -7.57
CA LYS A 91 17.13 -5.87 -8.91
C LYS A 91 15.99 -4.87 -8.90
N GLY A 92 16.27 -3.61 -9.25
CA GLY A 92 15.27 -2.56 -9.39
C GLY A 92 14.36 -2.75 -10.60
N SER A 93 13.16 -2.18 -10.51
CA SER A 93 12.27 -2.04 -11.66
C SER A 93 12.81 -0.96 -12.61
N PRO A 94 12.70 -1.15 -13.95
CA PRO A 94 13.07 -0.11 -14.91
C PRO A 94 12.16 1.12 -14.85
N LYS A 95 10.99 1.00 -14.23
CA LYS A 95 10.02 2.09 -14.03
C LYS A 95 9.62 2.18 -12.55
N GLU A 96 9.67 3.38 -12.01
CA GLU A 96 9.18 3.67 -10.65
C GLU A 96 7.64 3.80 -10.61
N PHE A 97 7.06 4.35 -11.69
CA PHE A 97 5.62 4.53 -11.88
C PHE A 97 5.14 3.87 -13.17
N ALA A 98 3.83 3.79 -13.37
CA ALA A 98 3.18 3.18 -14.54
C ALA A 98 3.69 1.76 -14.86
N TYR A 99 4.09 1.01 -13.83
CA TYR A 99 4.61 -0.35 -13.99
C TYR A 99 3.55 -1.43 -13.86
N ARG A 100 2.40 -1.09 -13.23
CA ARG A 100 1.37 -2.07 -12.90
C ARG A 100 0.47 -2.33 -14.11
N ASN A 101 0.41 -3.58 -14.54
CA ASN A 101 -0.31 -3.99 -15.74
C ASN A 101 -1.67 -4.66 -15.46
N LYS A 102 -1.96 -4.98 -14.21
CA LYS A 102 -3.28 -5.46 -13.75
C LYS A 102 -3.69 -4.71 -12.51
N MET A 103 -4.91 -4.17 -12.52
CA MET A 103 -5.49 -3.48 -11.38
C MET A 103 -6.93 -3.91 -11.19
N GLU A 104 -7.34 -4.03 -9.95
CA GLU A 104 -8.73 -4.20 -9.54
C GLU A 104 -9.15 -2.98 -8.76
N PHE A 105 -10.06 -2.20 -9.33
CA PHE A 105 -10.66 -1.04 -8.67
C PHE A 105 -12.03 -1.44 -8.12
N SER A 106 -12.29 -1.07 -6.88
CA SER A 106 -13.58 -1.35 -6.22
C SER A 106 -14.53 -0.17 -6.41
N PHE A 107 -15.81 -0.47 -6.65
CA PHE A 107 -16.89 0.49 -6.46
C PHE A 107 -17.26 0.56 -4.97
N GLY A 108 -17.61 1.74 -4.50
CA GLY A 108 -17.96 2.00 -3.12
C GLY A 108 -18.27 3.47 -2.85
N ASP A 109 -18.11 3.87 -1.61
CA ASP A 109 -18.14 5.26 -1.18
C ASP A 109 -16.90 5.59 -0.33
N GLU A 110 -16.53 6.86 -0.24
CA GLU A 110 -15.39 7.31 0.58
C GLU A 110 -15.76 7.39 2.07
N TYR A 111 -17.02 7.58 2.35
CA TYR A 111 -17.64 7.62 3.66
C TYR A 111 -19.10 7.16 3.54
N LYS A 112 -19.65 6.63 4.62
CA LYS A 112 -21.00 6.07 4.64
C LYS A 112 -22.03 7.00 3.99
N ASP A 113 -22.79 6.47 3.04
CA ASP A 113 -23.81 7.17 2.26
C ASP A 113 -23.24 8.35 1.41
N GLY A 114 -21.95 8.29 1.11
CA GLY A 114 -21.27 9.24 0.22
C GLY A 114 -21.56 8.99 -1.28
N PRO A 115 -21.03 9.86 -2.15
CA PRO A 115 -21.18 9.69 -3.59
C PRO A 115 -20.43 8.45 -4.09
N LEU A 116 -20.94 7.84 -5.19
CA LEU A 116 -20.29 6.69 -5.83
C LEU A 116 -18.82 7.00 -6.13
N SER A 117 -17.93 6.16 -5.64
CA SER A 117 -16.49 6.19 -5.83
C SER A 117 -16.04 4.95 -6.58
N LEU A 118 -14.95 5.06 -7.35
CA LEU A 118 -14.29 3.93 -8.01
C LEU A 118 -12.79 4.06 -7.81
N GLY A 119 -12.18 3.07 -7.15
CA GLY A 119 -10.76 3.13 -6.88
C GLY A 119 -10.28 2.11 -5.86
N LEU A 120 -9.50 2.54 -4.89
CA LEU A 120 -8.82 1.66 -3.93
C LEU A 120 -9.30 1.92 -2.50
N HIS A 121 -9.27 0.88 -1.69
CA HIS A 121 -9.65 1.00 -0.28
C HIS A 121 -8.73 1.96 0.48
N LYS A 122 -9.33 2.73 1.35
CA LYS A 122 -8.65 3.59 2.31
C LYS A 122 -7.82 2.76 3.27
N LYS A 123 -6.65 3.23 3.61
CA LYS A 123 -5.74 2.54 4.54
C LYS A 123 -6.42 2.29 5.89
N GLY A 124 -6.46 1.03 6.30
CA GLY A 124 -7.10 0.62 7.56
C GLY A 124 -8.62 0.51 7.50
N SER A 125 -9.26 0.73 6.34
CA SER A 125 -10.68 0.49 6.11
C SER A 125 -10.91 -0.61 5.07
N THR A 126 -11.94 -1.43 5.29
CA THR A 126 -12.40 -2.45 4.35
C THR A 126 -13.64 -2.01 3.57
N TYR A 127 -14.21 -0.88 3.93
CA TYR A 127 -15.44 -0.33 3.35
C TYR A 127 -15.17 0.90 2.49
N ASP A 128 -14.42 1.87 3.03
CA ASP A 128 -14.19 3.15 2.38
C ASP A 128 -13.33 3.01 1.11
N VAL A 129 -13.80 3.54 0.00
CA VAL A 129 -13.15 3.50 -1.32
C VAL A 129 -12.79 4.91 -1.76
N LEU A 130 -11.50 5.18 -1.92
CA LEU A 130 -10.99 6.44 -2.45
C LEU A 130 -10.98 6.40 -3.98
N THR A 131 -11.53 7.41 -4.63
CA THR A 131 -11.50 7.52 -6.10
C THR A 131 -10.06 7.67 -6.60
N ALA A 132 -9.64 6.79 -7.53
CA ALA A 132 -8.26 6.65 -7.96
C ALA A 132 -8.00 7.18 -9.39
N CYS A 133 -8.65 8.28 -9.79
CA CYS A 133 -8.51 8.89 -11.13
C CYS A 133 -7.09 9.41 -11.43
N ASP A 134 -6.22 9.54 -10.44
CA ASP A 134 -4.83 10.00 -10.57
C ASP A 134 -3.81 8.98 -10.06
N CYS A 135 -4.13 7.68 -10.15
CA CYS A 135 -3.23 6.62 -9.69
C CYS A 135 -1.96 6.55 -10.55
N LYS A 136 -0.78 6.76 -9.94
CA LYS A 136 0.50 6.85 -10.65
C LYS A 136 1.19 5.49 -10.89
N ILE A 137 0.75 4.41 -10.24
CA ILE A 137 1.37 3.09 -10.44
C ILE A 137 0.86 2.34 -11.66
N VAL A 138 -0.28 2.76 -12.24
CA VAL A 138 -0.83 2.25 -13.50
C VAL A 138 -0.56 3.21 -14.65
N HIS A 139 -0.64 2.70 -15.90
CA HIS A 139 -0.62 3.54 -17.09
C HIS A 139 -1.82 4.49 -17.10
N GLU A 140 -1.68 5.66 -17.72
CA GLU A 140 -2.73 6.69 -17.77
C GLU A 140 -4.04 6.20 -18.40
N ASP A 141 -4.00 5.21 -19.29
CA ASP A 141 -5.20 4.65 -19.91
C ASP A 141 -6.12 3.99 -18.88
N PHE A 142 -5.55 3.36 -17.82
CA PHE A 142 -6.34 2.81 -16.72
C PHE A 142 -7.12 3.91 -15.98
N THR A 143 -6.49 5.04 -15.74
CA THR A 143 -7.16 6.17 -15.04
C THR A 143 -8.18 6.86 -15.93
N LYS A 144 -7.95 6.95 -17.24
CA LYS A 144 -8.92 7.44 -18.23
C LYS A 144 -10.15 6.52 -18.29
N ILE A 145 -9.94 5.20 -18.40
CA ILE A 145 -11.02 4.19 -18.38
C ILE A 145 -11.80 4.29 -17.06
N LEU A 146 -11.11 4.32 -15.93
CA LEU A 146 -11.73 4.46 -14.60
C LEU A 146 -12.62 5.71 -14.53
N THR A 147 -12.13 6.84 -15.00
CA THR A 147 -12.86 8.12 -14.98
C THR A 147 -14.11 8.05 -15.84
N CYS A 148 -14.01 7.49 -17.04
CA CYS A 148 -15.13 7.31 -17.95
C CYS A 148 -16.21 6.38 -17.36
N VAL A 149 -15.78 5.23 -16.83
CA VAL A 149 -16.68 4.24 -16.21
C VAL A 149 -17.37 4.82 -14.98
N LEU A 150 -16.63 5.55 -14.12
CA LEU A 150 -17.22 6.19 -12.95
C LEU A 150 -18.26 7.24 -13.33
N ALA A 151 -17.97 8.08 -14.33
CA ALA A 151 -18.92 9.09 -14.83
C ALA A 151 -20.21 8.45 -15.34
N TYR A 152 -20.09 7.42 -16.18
CA TYR A 152 -21.23 6.69 -16.74
C TYR A 152 -22.15 6.12 -15.65
N PHE A 153 -21.60 5.44 -14.66
CA PHE A 153 -22.41 4.84 -13.60
C PHE A 153 -22.96 5.86 -12.60
N LYS A 154 -22.32 7.02 -12.45
CA LYS A 154 -22.91 8.16 -11.70
C LYS A 154 -24.14 8.71 -12.38
N GLU A 155 -24.12 8.89 -13.70
CA GLU A 155 -25.28 9.37 -14.48
C GLU A 155 -26.47 8.39 -14.37
N LEU A 156 -26.19 7.09 -14.35
CA LEU A 156 -27.20 6.05 -14.18
C LEU A 156 -27.71 5.89 -12.75
N ASN A 157 -27.14 6.60 -11.76
CA ASN A 157 -27.40 6.39 -10.34
C ASN A 157 -27.31 4.92 -9.92
N ALA A 158 -26.36 4.18 -10.50
CA ALA A 158 -26.19 2.74 -10.26
C ALA A 158 -25.67 2.48 -8.83
N SER A 159 -26.30 1.52 -8.15
CA SER A 159 -25.88 1.13 -6.80
C SER A 159 -24.62 0.26 -6.84
N TYR A 160 -23.73 0.42 -5.87
CA TYR A 160 -22.63 -0.50 -5.64
C TYR A 160 -22.98 -1.55 -4.59
N TYR A 161 -22.28 -2.67 -4.61
CA TYR A 161 -22.55 -3.79 -3.71
C TYR A 161 -22.07 -3.52 -2.27
N HIS A 162 -23.02 -3.53 -1.34
CA HIS A 162 -22.78 -3.38 0.09
C HIS A 162 -22.49 -4.73 0.75
N LYS A 163 -21.32 -4.87 1.35
CA LYS A 163 -20.85 -6.12 1.99
C LYS A 163 -21.71 -6.57 3.18
N ILE A 164 -22.44 -5.66 3.82
CA ILE A 164 -23.25 -5.96 5.00
C ILE A 164 -24.68 -6.38 4.61
N SER A 165 -25.34 -5.62 3.73
CA SER A 165 -26.71 -5.91 3.29
C SER A 165 -26.74 -6.96 2.18
N HIS A 166 -25.62 -7.22 1.50
CA HIS A 166 -25.51 -8.05 0.29
C HIS A 166 -26.34 -7.56 -0.90
N GLU A 167 -26.63 -6.27 -0.94
CA GLU A 167 -27.39 -5.59 -1.99
C GLU A 167 -26.50 -4.68 -2.83
N GLY A 168 -26.94 -4.39 -4.05
CA GLY A 168 -26.24 -3.50 -5.00
C GLY A 168 -25.65 -4.25 -6.18
N TYR A 169 -25.35 -3.52 -7.26
CA TYR A 169 -24.98 -4.07 -8.55
C TYR A 169 -23.47 -4.04 -8.81
N LEU A 170 -22.85 -2.87 -8.69
CA LEU A 170 -21.45 -2.66 -9.06
C LEU A 170 -20.49 -3.24 -8.01
N ARG A 171 -19.43 -3.95 -8.46
CA ARG A 171 -18.41 -4.49 -7.55
C ARG A 171 -17.02 -3.99 -7.88
N HIS A 172 -16.49 -4.39 -9.03
CA HIS A 172 -15.10 -4.12 -9.41
C HIS A 172 -15.00 -3.78 -10.89
N LEU A 173 -13.98 -2.96 -11.21
CA LEU A 173 -13.44 -2.75 -12.55
C LEU A 173 -12.07 -3.42 -12.61
N LEU A 174 -11.90 -4.38 -13.51
CA LEU A 174 -10.68 -5.15 -13.71
C LEU A 174 -10.03 -4.78 -15.04
#